data_44e422fb4d528f85d2ad64169272595e
#
_entry.id   44e422fb4d528f85d2ad64169272595e
#
_cell.length_a   1.000
_cell.length_b   1.000
_cell.length_c   1.000
_cell.angle_alpha   90.00
_cell.angle_beta   90.00
_cell.angle_gamma   90.00
#
_symmetry.space_group_name_H-M   'P 1'
#
loop_
_entity.id
_entity.type
_entity.pdbx_description
1 polymer ?
#
loop_
_entity_poly.entity_id
_entity_poly.type
_entity_poly.pdbx_seq_one_letter_code
_entity_poly.pdbx_strand_id
1 'polypeptide(L)'
;MFIRLINGLTAAFLAIMSILVFGNVVLRYAFNSGITWSEEMARFLFIWLILIGAISTLKDNQHLGVDMLVKRLSKTGKKIVYVVSNGIILYILWIIFFGSWDMTMLNMDNKSPATGVPQSLIYGTGLVMSFCMALIILGKLYQLFFGKADIDELTQVLDSEELIGEADGHSDQGGAVK
;
A
#
# COMPACT_ATOMS: atom_id res chain seq x y z
N MET A 1 -5.83 -15.62 4.90
CA MET A 1 -5.61 -15.99 3.49
C MET A 1 -5.31 -14.79 2.60
N PHE A 2 -6.04 -13.70 2.70
CA PHE A 2 -5.85 -12.48 1.90
C PHE A 2 -4.48 -11.79 2.12
N ILE A 3 -4.05 -11.62 3.38
CA ILE A 3 -2.74 -11.01 3.73
C ILE A 3 -1.57 -11.84 3.18
N ARG A 4 -1.65 -13.17 3.28
CA ARG A 4 -0.60 -14.06 2.72
C ARG A 4 -0.50 -13.94 1.20
N LEU A 5 -1.63 -13.73 0.52
CA LEU A 5 -1.65 -13.51 -0.92
C LEU A 5 -1.00 -12.17 -1.29
N ILE A 6 -1.33 -11.09 -0.57
CA ILE A 6 -0.72 -9.76 -0.79
C ILE A 6 0.79 -9.82 -0.54
N ASN A 7 1.22 -10.40 0.57
CA ASN A 7 2.65 -10.52 0.88
C ASN A 7 3.37 -11.39 -0.16
N GLY A 8 2.75 -12.47 -0.65
CA GLY A 8 3.28 -13.29 -1.73
C GLY A 8 3.43 -12.53 -3.05
N LEU A 9 2.42 -11.73 -3.43
CA LEU A 9 2.46 -10.88 -4.63
C LEU A 9 3.54 -9.80 -4.51
N THR A 10 3.64 -9.15 -3.36
CA THR A 10 4.65 -8.13 -3.10
C THR A 10 6.07 -8.72 -3.19
N ALA A 11 6.29 -9.88 -2.58
CA ALA A 11 7.57 -10.59 -2.66
C ALA A 11 7.89 -11.03 -4.10
N ALA A 12 6.91 -11.52 -4.85
CA ALA A 12 7.09 -11.90 -6.25
C ALA A 12 7.44 -10.69 -7.13
N PHE A 13 6.76 -9.55 -6.96
CA PHE A 13 7.06 -8.32 -7.71
C PHE A 13 8.46 -7.80 -7.39
N LEU A 14 8.86 -7.81 -6.10
CA LEU A 14 10.22 -7.45 -5.70
C LEU A 14 11.26 -8.37 -6.32
N ALA A 15 11.04 -9.68 -6.29
CA ALA A 15 11.98 -10.65 -6.86
C ALA A 15 12.13 -10.47 -8.37
N ILE A 16 11.01 -10.36 -9.11
CA ILE A 16 11.03 -10.15 -10.56
C ILE A 16 11.71 -8.81 -10.89
N MET A 17 11.38 -7.74 -10.20
CA MET A 17 12.00 -6.43 -10.40
C MET A 17 13.51 -6.49 -10.14
N SER A 18 13.96 -7.15 -9.07
CA SER A 18 15.38 -7.32 -8.76
C SER A 18 16.12 -8.10 -9.84
N ILE A 19 15.51 -9.18 -10.34
CA ILE A 19 16.08 -9.98 -11.43
C ILE A 19 16.18 -9.16 -12.73
N LEU A 20 15.15 -8.40 -13.07
CA LEU A 20 15.13 -7.56 -14.27
C LEU A 20 16.20 -6.48 -14.21
N VAL A 21 16.30 -5.76 -13.07
CA VAL A 21 17.27 -4.68 -12.90
C VAL A 21 18.68 -5.23 -12.85
N PHE A 22 18.94 -6.23 -11.99
CA PHE A 22 20.27 -6.83 -11.84
C PHE A 22 20.71 -7.52 -13.12
N GLY A 23 19.82 -8.30 -13.76
CA GLY A 23 20.10 -8.96 -15.02
C GLY A 23 20.45 -7.96 -16.14
N ASN A 24 19.73 -6.85 -16.22
CA ASN A 24 20.02 -5.79 -17.20
C ASN A 24 21.40 -5.14 -16.93
N VAL A 25 21.73 -4.91 -15.66
CA VAL A 25 23.05 -4.38 -15.29
C VAL A 25 24.18 -5.34 -15.69
N VAL A 26 24.03 -6.62 -15.38
CA VAL A 26 25.03 -7.65 -15.77
C VAL A 26 25.19 -7.72 -17.29
N LEU A 27 24.09 -7.78 -18.02
CA LEU A 27 24.13 -7.82 -19.50
C LEU A 27 24.81 -6.58 -20.09
N ARG A 28 24.54 -5.42 -19.52
CA ARG A 28 25.10 -4.16 -19.99
C ARG A 28 26.61 -4.06 -19.76
N TYR A 29 27.07 -4.48 -18.57
CA TYR A 29 28.47 -4.35 -18.21
C TYR A 29 29.33 -5.53 -18.63
N ALA A 30 28.83 -6.76 -18.60
CA ALA A 30 29.60 -7.96 -18.96
C ALA A 30 29.53 -8.27 -20.46
N PHE A 31 28.40 -7.97 -21.12
CA PHE A 31 28.13 -8.35 -22.50
C PHE A 31 27.94 -7.16 -23.44
N ASN A 32 28.02 -5.92 -22.93
CA ASN A 32 27.78 -4.69 -23.70
C ASN A 32 26.39 -4.67 -24.40
N SER A 33 25.39 -5.40 -23.86
CA SER A 33 24.07 -5.63 -24.41
C SER A 33 23.01 -5.43 -23.33
N GLY A 34 22.44 -4.23 -23.25
CA GLY A 34 21.35 -3.93 -22.31
C GLY A 34 19.97 -4.26 -22.87
N ILE A 35 19.05 -4.67 -22.00
CA ILE A 35 17.64 -4.91 -22.34
C ILE A 35 16.83 -3.65 -22.02
N THR A 36 16.52 -2.84 -23.01
CA THR A 36 15.89 -1.52 -22.83
C THR A 36 14.51 -1.60 -22.19
N TRP A 37 13.71 -2.61 -22.53
CA TRP A 37 12.38 -2.80 -21.96
C TRP A 37 12.38 -3.24 -20.49
N SER A 38 13.50 -3.80 -20.00
CA SER A 38 13.65 -4.27 -18.63
C SER A 38 13.49 -3.13 -17.61
N GLU A 39 14.05 -1.95 -17.89
CA GLU A 39 13.95 -0.78 -17.02
C GLU A 39 12.49 -0.26 -16.94
N GLU A 40 11.77 -0.29 -18.06
CA GLU A 40 10.37 0.11 -18.08
C GLU A 40 9.49 -0.88 -17.31
N MET A 41 9.69 -2.18 -17.51
CA MET A 41 8.95 -3.22 -16.78
C MET A 41 9.23 -3.17 -15.28
N ALA A 42 10.48 -2.94 -14.88
CA ALA A 42 10.82 -2.76 -13.47
C ALA A 42 10.08 -1.56 -12.85
N ARG A 43 9.97 -0.44 -13.59
CA ARG A 43 9.21 0.74 -13.17
C ARG A 43 7.72 0.44 -13.02
N PHE A 44 7.11 -0.29 -13.94
CA PHE A 44 5.71 -0.71 -13.85
C PHE A 44 5.48 -1.58 -12.60
N LEU A 45 6.32 -2.59 -12.38
CA LEU A 45 6.23 -3.46 -11.20
C LEU A 45 6.40 -2.67 -9.90
N PHE A 46 7.31 -1.71 -9.87
CA PHE A 46 7.53 -0.84 -8.71
C PHE A 46 6.30 0.00 -8.37
N ILE A 47 5.65 0.59 -9.38
CA ILE A 47 4.43 1.40 -9.17
C ILE A 47 3.29 0.54 -8.65
N TRP A 48 3.09 -0.65 -9.21
CA TRP A 48 2.10 -1.60 -8.72
C TRP A 48 2.38 -2.09 -7.30
N LEU A 49 3.65 -2.31 -6.98
CA LEU A 49 4.08 -2.68 -5.64
C LEU A 49 3.75 -1.58 -4.61
N ILE A 50 4.05 -0.31 -4.94
CA ILE A 50 3.68 0.83 -4.09
C ILE A 50 2.17 0.90 -3.90
N LEU A 51 1.38 0.72 -4.95
CA LEU A 51 -0.08 0.72 -4.90
C LEU A 51 -0.61 -0.34 -3.91
N ILE A 52 -0.16 -1.58 -4.06
CA ILE A 52 -0.59 -2.70 -3.21
C ILE A 52 -0.15 -2.45 -1.76
N GLY A 53 1.09 -2.00 -1.55
CA GLY A 53 1.64 -1.68 -0.24
C GLY A 53 0.87 -0.56 0.46
N ALA A 54 0.57 0.53 -0.24
CA ALA A 54 -0.16 1.67 0.32
C ALA A 54 -1.59 1.28 0.74
N ILE A 55 -2.30 0.50 -0.09
CA ILE A 55 -3.65 0.02 0.24
C ILE A 55 -3.61 -0.92 1.46
N SER A 56 -2.62 -1.83 1.53
CA SER A 56 -2.45 -2.75 2.66
C SER A 56 -2.19 -2.00 3.96
N THR A 57 -1.21 -1.07 3.94
CA THR A 57 -0.85 -0.25 5.11
C THR A 57 -2.02 0.56 5.64
N LEU A 58 -2.83 1.14 4.75
CA LEU A 58 -4.01 1.91 5.16
C LEU A 58 -5.08 1.02 5.79
N LYS A 59 -5.25 -0.21 5.29
CA LYS A 59 -6.21 -1.16 5.86
C LYS A 59 -5.83 -1.56 7.28
N ASP A 60 -4.55 -1.77 7.55
CA ASP A 60 -4.02 -2.26 8.82
C ASP A 60 -3.85 -1.13 9.89
N ASN A 61 -4.43 0.05 9.65
CA ASN A 61 -4.36 1.24 10.53
C ASN A 61 -2.94 1.72 10.86
N GLN A 62 -1.93 1.33 10.10
CA GLN A 62 -0.53 1.67 10.36
C GLN A 62 -0.22 3.14 10.01
N HIS A 63 -0.95 4.09 10.59
CA HIS A 63 -0.58 5.51 10.58
C HIS A 63 0.39 5.79 11.74
N LEU A 64 1.60 5.33 11.59
CA LEU A 64 2.72 5.35 12.55
C LEU A 64 3.05 6.71 13.22
N GLY A 65 2.49 7.82 12.79
CA GLY A 65 2.81 9.14 13.35
C GLY A 65 1.85 9.64 14.41
N VAL A 66 0.62 9.13 14.46
CA VAL A 66 -0.45 9.67 15.31
C VAL A 66 -0.62 8.87 16.60
N ASP A 67 -0.22 7.59 16.62
CA ASP A 67 -0.47 6.68 17.72
C ASP A 67 0.18 7.10 19.05
N MET A 68 1.41 7.61 18.99
CA MET A 68 2.12 8.06 20.17
C MET A 68 1.46 9.28 20.83
N LEU A 69 0.87 10.16 20.00
CA LEU A 69 0.13 11.33 20.43
C LEU A 69 -1.27 10.94 20.95
N VAL A 70 -1.93 10.03 20.25
CA VAL A 70 -3.30 9.57 20.54
C VAL A 70 -3.34 8.76 21.84
N LYS A 71 -2.31 7.97 22.18
CA LYS A 71 -2.24 7.21 23.44
C LYS A 71 -2.35 8.10 24.71
N ARG A 72 -2.01 9.38 24.62
CA ARG A 72 -2.06 10.34 25.75
C ARG A 72 -3.35 11.19 25.79
N LEU A 73 -4.24 11.10 24.81
CA LEU A 73 -5.47 11.90 24.74
C LEU A 73 -6.66 11.17 25.37
N SER A 74 -7.64 11.99 25.83
CA SER A 74 -8.95 11.49 26.24
C SER A 74 -9.70 10.87 25.05
N LYS A 75 -10.70 10.02 25.32
CA LYS A 75 -11.52 9.37 24.26
C LYS A 75 -12.07 10.36 23.23
N THR A 76 -12.52 11.53 23.68
CA THR A 76 -13.01 12.61 22.81
C THR A 76 -11.89 13.22 21.96
N GLY A 77 -10.72 13.44 22.57
CA GLY A 77 -9.53 13.94 21.87
C GLY A 77 -9.06 12.98 20.78
N LYS A 78 -9.02 11.68 21.07
CA LYS A 78 -8.72 10.62 20.08
C LYS A 78 -9.66 10.70 18.87
N LYS A 79 -10.97 10.83 19.11
CA LYS A 79 -11.98 10.92 18.06
C LYS A 79 -11.78 12.14 17.17
N ILE A 80 -11.50 13.31 17.76
CA ILE A 80 -11.24 14.54 17.01
C ILE A 80 -10.01 14.40 16.12
N VAL A 81 -8.89 13.96 16.69
CA VAL A 81 -7.64 13.78 15.94
C VAL A 81 -7.83 12.77 14.81
N TYR A 82 -8.50 11.66 15.07
CA TYR A 82 -8.78 10.64 14.06
C TYR A 82 -9.60 11.21 12.89
N VAL A 83 -10.68 11.93 13.17
CA VAL A 83 -11.54 12.54 12.13
C VAL A 83 -10.78 13.60 11.34
N VAL A 84 -10.01 14.46 12.02
CA VAL A 84 -9.22 15.51 11.35
C VAL A 84 -8.15 14.89 10.46
N SER A 85 -7.41 13.89 10.95
CA SER A 85 -6.37 13.22 10.16
C SER A 85 -6.96 12.54 8.92
N ASN A 86 -8.04 11.78 9.08
CA ASN A 86 -8.70 11.13 7.95
C ASN A 86 -9.32 12.15 6.97
N GLY A 87 -9.80 13.29 7.47
CA GLY A 87 -10.28 14.41 6.64
C GLY A 87 -9.17 15.00 5.77
N ILE A 88 -7.99 15.24 6.36
CA ILE A 88 -6.82 15.72 5.62
C ILE A 88 -6.40 14.71 4.57
N ILE A 89 -6.37 13.41 4.91
CA ILE A 89 -6.01 12.36 3.97
C ILE A 89 -7.01 12.31 2.80
N LEU A 90 -8.32 12.39 3.06
CA LEU A 90 -9.34 12.44 2.02
C LEU A 90 -9.15 13.63 1.09
N TYR A 91 -8.81 14.81 1.64
CA TYR A 91 -8.53 15.99 0.84
C TYR A 91 -7.29 15.79 -0.07
N ILE A 92 -6.24 15.19 0.44
CA ILE A 92 -5.05 14.85 -0.35
C ILE A 92 -5.39 13.83 -1.43
N LEU A 93 -6.16 12.78 -1.09
CA LEU A 93 -6.60 11.77 -2.06
C LEU A 93 -7.47 12.38 -3.18
N TRP A 94 -8.28 13.37 -2.85
CA TRP A 94 -9.06 14.13 -3.83
C TRP A 94 -8.14 14.83 -4.84
N ILE A 95 -7.12 15.53 -4.37
CA ILE A 95 -6.13 16.19 -5.25
C ILE A 95 -5.40 15.18 -6.11
N ILE A 96 -4.95 14.04 -5.52
CA ILE A 96 -4.27 12.97 -6.25
C ILE A 96 -5.18 12.39 -7.34
N PHE A 97 -6.47 12.19 -7.03
CA PHE A 97 -7.42 11.63 -7.99
C PHE A 97 -7.56 12.51 -9.22
N PHE A 98 -7.82 13.81 -9.07
CA PHE A 98 -7.96 14.74 -10.19
C PHE A 98 -6.64 14.95 -10.93
N GLY A 99 -5.53 15.09 -10.22
CA GLY A 99 -4.20 15.19 -10.84
C GLY A 99 -3.83 13.94 -11.65
N SER A 100 -4.17 12.76 -11.14
CA SER A 100 -3.96 11.49 -11.88
C SER A 100 -4.89 11.37 -13.07
N TRP A 101 -6.12 11.88 -12.97
CA TRP A 101 -7.06 11.92 -14.09
C TRP A 101 -6.52 12.76 -15.24
N ASP A 102 -6.10 14.00 -14.95
CA ASP A 102 -5.57 14.91 -15.96
C ASP A 102 -4.30 14.33 -16.62
N MET A 103 -3.40 13.75 -15.81
CA MET A 103 -2.19 13.10 -16.32
C MET A 103 -2.50 11.87 -17.18
N THR A 104 -3.51 11.08 -16.79
CA THR A 104 -3.93 9.90 -17.56
C THR A 104 -4.48 10.31 -18.93
N MET A 105 -5.34 11.35 -18.96
CA MET A 105 -5.92 11.86 -20.20
C MET A 105 -4.85 12.47 -21.11
N LEU A 106 -3.94 13.25 -20.56
CA LEU A 106 -2.86 13.89 -21.32
C LEU A 106 -1.89 12.89 -21.94
N ASN A 107 -1.73 11.72 -21.33
CA ASN A 107 -0.76 10.70 -21.75
C ASN A 107 -1.40 9.46 -22.39
N MET A 108 -2.66 9.54 -22.86
CA MET A 108 -3.33 8.42 -23.52
C MET A 108 -2.62 7.99 -24.83
N ASP A 109 -2.18 8.97 -25.59
CA ASP A 109 -1.52 8.73 -26.89
C ASP A 109 0.01 8.55 -26.74
N ASN A 110 0.57 8.86 -25.58
CA ASN A 110 2.00 8.72 -25.32
C ASN A 110 2.34 7.27 -25.00
N LYS A 111 3.16 6.66 -25.84
CA LYS A 111 3.64 5.29 -25.66
C LYS A 111 5.04 5.27 -25.08
N SER A 112 5.28 4.30 -24.23
CA SER A 112 6.61 4.03 -23.67
C SER A 112 7.57 3.61 -24.78
N PRO A 113 8.78 4.18 -24.90
CA PRO A 113 9.64 4.02 -26.06
C PRO A 113 10.16 2.59 -26.25
N ALA A 114 10.30 1.80 -25.18
CA ALA A 114 10.85 0.44 -25.27
C ALA A 114 9.77 -0.65 -25.30
N THR A 115 8.67 -0.48 -24.56
CA THR A 115 7.61 -1.49 -24.48
C THR A 115 6.39 -1.18 -25.35
N GLY A 116 6.24 0.06 -25.83
CA GLY A 116 5.07 0.52 -26.56
C GLY A 116 3.79 0.62 -25.73
N VAL A 117 3.86 0.38 -24.42
CA VAL A 117 2.72 0.45 -23.49
C VAL A 117 2.31 1.91 -23.29
N PRO A 118 1.00 2.24 -23.31
CA PRO A 118 0.54 3.59 -23.05
C PRO A 118 0.97 4.08 -21.65
N GLN A 119 1.54 5.27 -21.57
CA GLN A 119 1.95 5.86 -20.29
C GLN A 119 0.75 6.19 -19.38
N SER A 120 -0.45 6.31 -19.96
CA SER A 120 -1.70 6.44 -19.20
C SER A 120 -1.92 5.31 -18.17
N LEU A 121 -1.41 4.11 -18.41
CA LEU A 121 -1.47 3.00 -17.46
C LEU A 121 -0.67 3.28 -16.17
N ILE A 122 0.43 4.03 -16.27
CA ILE A 122 1.22 4.44 -15.12
C ILE A 122 0.43 5.46 -14.28
N TYR A 123 -0.09 6.49 -14.92
CA TYR A 123 -0.85 7.54 -14.23
C TYR A 123 -2.21 7.05 -13.74
N GLY A 124 -2.83 6.10 -14.46
CA GLY A 124 -4.07 5.43 -14.07
C GLY A 124 -3.98 4.65 -12.76
N THR A 125 -2.78 4.19 -12.36
CA THR A 125 -2.59 3.57 -11.05
C THR A 125 -2.90 4.52 -9.90
N GLY A 126 -2.61 5.82 -10.05
CA GLY A 126 -2.96 6.86 -9.09
C GLY A 126 -4.46 7.02 -8.90
N LEU A 127 -5.25 6.86 -9.97
CA LEU A 127 -6.72 6.85 -9.90
C LEU A 127 -7.24 5.67 -9.07
N VAL A 128 -6.74 4.47 -9.38
CA VAL A 128 -7.13 3.25 -8.66
C VAL A 128 -6.75 3.34 -7.19
N MET A 129 -5.52 3.78 -6.90
CA MET A 129 -5.02 3.95 -5.54
C MET A 129 -5.87 4.93 -4.74
N SER A 130 -6.06 6.16 -5.25
CA SER A 130 -6.80 7.20 -4.54
C SER A 130 -8.25 6.81 -4.32
N PHE A 131 -8.89 6.17 -5.30
CA PHE A 131 -10.26 5.69 -5.18
C PHE A 131 -10.39 4.57 -4.12
N CYS A 132 -9.54 3.54 -4.18
CA CYS A 132 -9.57 2.44 -3.20
C CYS A 132 -9.28 2.94 -1.77
N MET A 133 -8.28 3.81 -1.61
CA MET A 133 -7.95 4.39 -0.31
C MET A 133 -9.08 5.27 0.24
N ALA A 134 -9.71 6.09 -0.61
CA ALA A 134 -10.85 6.90 -0.22
C ALA A 134 -12.03 6.05 0.27
N LEU A 135 -12.34 4.94 -0.42
CA LEU A 135 -13.39 4.01 0.00
C LEU A 135 -13.09 3.38 1.37
N ILE A 136 -11.85 2.98 1.62
CA ILE A 136 -11.43 2.41 2.91
C ILE A 136 -11.63 3.45 4.03
N ILE A 137 -11.18 4.69 3.83
CA ILE A 137 -11.30 5.76 4.82
C ILE A 137 -12.75 6.11 5.08
N LEU A 138 -13.57 6.24 4.03
CA LEU A 138 -14.99 6.50 4.16
C LEU A 138 -15.71 5.38 4.92
N GLY A 139 -15.35 4.12 4.67
CA GLY A 139 -15.86 2.97 5.42
C GLY A 139 -15.51 3.03 6.91
N LYS A 140 -14.25 3.38 7.25
CA LYS A 140 -13.82 3.55 8.64
C LYS A 140 -14.52 4.73 9.33
N LEU A 141 -14.68 5.86 8.64
CA LEU A 141 -15.43 7.01 9.16
C LEU A 141 -16.91 6.67 9.37
N TYR A 142 -17.53 5.94 8.44
CA TYR A 142 -18.90 5.46 8.59
C TYR A 142 -19.06 4.56 9.82
N GLN A 143 -18.13 3.62 10.06
CA GLN A 143 -18.15 2.77 11.26
C GLN A 143 -17.98 3.57 12.54
N LEU A 144 -17.20 4.65 12.54
CA LEU A 144 -17.01 5.52 13.70
C LEU A 144 -18.28 6.33 14.03
N PHE A 145 -19.04 6.79 13.03
CA PHE A 145 -20.21 7.65 13.23
C PHE A 145 -21.50 6.86 13.43
N PHE A 146 -21.68 5.75 12.72
CA PHE A 146 -22.90 4.96 12.70
C PHE A 146 -22.74 3.55 13.28
N GLY A 147 -21.53 3.06 13.40
CA GLY A 147 -21.21 1.76 13.98
C GLY A 147 -20.98 1.85 15.49
N LYS A 148 -21.08 0.71 16.18
CA LYS A 148 -20.71 0.57 17.60
C LYS A 148 -19.20 0.31 17.80
N ALA A 149 -18.36 0.60 16.80
CA ALA A 149 -16.93 0.40 16.91
C ALA A 149 -16.35 1.38 17.93
N ASP A 150 -15.66 0.85 18.96
CA ASP A 150 -14.97 1.70 19.94
C ASP A 150 -13.75 2.34 19.27
N ILE A 151 -13.49 3.61 19.56
CA ILE A 151 -12.37 4.36 18.99
C ILE A 151 -11.04 3.67 19.31
N ASP A 152 -10.98 2.97 20.45
CA ASP A 152 -9.79 2.26 20.87
C ASP A 152 -9.50 1.04 19.97
N GLU A 153 -10.52 0.39 19.39
CA GLU A 153 -10.38 -0.70 18.43
C GLU A 153 -9.92 -0.19 17.05
N LEU A 154 -10.45 0.97 16.60
CA LEU A 154 -10.07 1.60 15.34
C LEU A 154 -8.66 2.22 15.34
N THR A 155 -8.12 2.52 16.54
CA THR A 155 -6.79 3.09 16.73
C THR A 155 -5.74 2.07 17.20
N GLN A 156 -6.11 0.81 17.47
CA GLN A 156 -5.14 -0.24 17.74
C GLN A 156 -4.36 -0.56 16.46
N VAL A 157 -3.07 -0.28 16.51
CA VAL A 157 -2.10 -0.79 15.52
C VAL A 157 -1.91 -2.26 15.85
N LEU A 158 -2.23 -3.12 14.92
CA LEU A 158 -1.78 -4.52 14.97
C LEU A 158 -0.26 -4.52 14.80
N ASP A 159 0.46 -4.54 15.91
CA ASP A 159 1.90 -4.73 15.88
C ASP A 159 2.17 -6.09 15.24
N SER A 160 2.93 -6.08 14.15
CA SER A 160 3.33 -7.30 13.44
C SER A 160 4.13 -8.26 14.35
N GLU A 161 4.68 -7.78 15.46
CA GLU A 161 5.34 -8.57 16.49
C GLU A 161 4.34 -9.38 17.35
N GLU A 162 3.15 -8.85 17.63
CA GLU A 162 2.11 -9.62 18.35
C GLU A 162 1.55 -10.77 17.50
N LEU A 163 1.40 -10.56 16.17
CA LEU A 163 0.94 -11.62 15.27
C LEU A 163 1.97 -12.76 15.10
N ILE A 164 3.25 -12.48 15.25
CA ILE A 164 4.31 -13.49 15.23
C ILE A 164 4.34 -14.23 16.58
N GLY A 165 4.15 -13.52 17.68
CA GLY A 165 4.10 -14.08 19.03
C GLY A 165 2.90 -15.02 19.27
N GLU A 166 1.72 -14.70 18.72
CA GLU A 166 0.55 -15.59 18.77
C GLU A 166 0.70 -16.84 17.88
N ALA A 167 1.39 -16.71 16.75
CA ALA A 167 1.64 -17.84 15.86
C ALA A 167 2.63 -18.86 16.46
N ASP A 168 3.64 -18.38 17.20
CA ASP A 168 4.62 -19.22 17.90
C ASP A 168 4.07 -19.79 19.23
N GLY A 169 3.23 -19.05 19.96
CA GLY A 169 2.61 -19.51 21.20
C GLY A 169 1.60 -20.65 21.03
N HIS A 170 1.01 -20.79 19.85
CA HIS A 170 0.07 -21.90 19.56
C HIS A 170 0.78 -23.19 19.14
N SER A 171 2.05 -23.14 18.75
CA SER A 171 2.85 -24.32 18.41
C SER A 171 3.42 -25.06 19.62
N ASP A 172 3.55 -24.37 20.78
CA ASP A 172 4.22 -24.94 21.97
C ASP A 172 3.26 -25.60 22.99
N GLN A 173 1.94 -25.43 22.84
CA GLN A 173 0.96 -26.09 23.72
C GLN A 173 0.47 -27.45 23.25
N GLY A 174 0.93 -27.95 22.11
CA GLY A 174 0.56 -29.25 21.55
C GLY A 174 1.48 -30.41 21.94
N GLY A 175 2.55 -30.19 22.69
CA GLY A 175 3.62 -31.15 22.94
C GLY A 175 3.70 -31.81 24.33
N ALA A 176 2.81 -31.52 25.25
CA ALA A 176 2.90 -32.04 26.61
C ALA A 176 1.64 -32.83 27.05
N VAL A 177 1.34 -33.91 26.32
CA VAL A 177 0.53 -35.01 26.87
C VAL A 177 1.06 -36.34 26.29
N LYS A 178 2.04 -36.87 26.99
CA LYS A 178 2.21 -38.33 27.15
C LYS A 178 3.04 -38.63 28.39
#